data_1fdb0df88f882d5e115b2b8e385fdf44
#
_entry.id   1fdb0df88f882d5e115b2b8e385fdf44
#
_cell.length_a   1.000
_cell.length_b   1.000
_cell.length_c   1.000
_cell.angle_alpha   90.00
_cell.angle_beta   90.00
_cell.angle_gamma   90.00
#
_symmetry.space_group_name_H-M   'P 1'
#
loop_
_entity.id
_entity.type
_entity.pdbx_description
1 polymer ?
#
loop_
_entity_poly.entity_id
_entity_poly.type
_entity_poly.pdbx_seq_one_letter_code
_entity_poly.pdbx_strand_id
1 'polypeptide(L)'
;MANITDLFDVITAHSKAYSDYTTGKVAFISNGFYNNGVIGYVEPYDNSKVFNQLGICVSAFCEATVQRPPFLPRGNGGSGLTVLIPKKEMDYDELLNYASLINTFIKWRYSYGRMVNKERLKKESIPDLKQINKLYSNKIDSLFPKEKNKIIKTDSIKLKPFSITTLFDLEHGDFHSLNDLDEGNYPTISRIEYNNGIAGYYSKPENAMLYEPLTLTVSTVTGDCFLQLDKYIATDNVVVLTPLRPFEIATLFFVTMMVNKEKWRWMYGRQCYKTKFASTIISLPVTDKGEIDEKTITSIVSSRWGWAFINSYIRKYIK
;
A
#
# COMPACT_ATOMS: atom_id res chain seq x y z
N MET A 1 11.09 -25.35 12.03
CA MET A 1 11.77 -24.84 10.84
C MET A 1 11.64 -25.88 9.73
N ALA A 2 11.26 -25.45 8.52
CA ALA A 2 11.21 -26.31 7.33
C ALA A 2 12.26 -25.77 6.34
N ASN A 3 13.00 -26.66 5.68
CA ASN A 3 13.93 -26.22 4.63
C ASN A 3 13.14 -25.83 3.39
N ILE A 4 13.61 -24.82 2.67
CA ILE A 4 12.99 -24.39 1.39
C ILE A 4 12.89 -25.59 0.43
N THR A 5 13.91 -26.43 0.39
CA THR A 5 13.96 -27.62 -0.48
C THR A 5 12.99 -28.74 -0.10
N ASP A 6 12.47 -28.75 1.11
CA ASP A 6 11.45 -29.73 1.53
C ASP A 6 10.07 -29.35 0.98
N LEU A 7 9.83 -28.05 0.77
CA LEU A 7 8.57 -27.47 0.37
C LEU A 7 8.50 -27.16 -1.13
N PHE A 8 9.64 -26.76 -1.72
CA PHE A 8 9.68 -26.20 -3.07
C PHE A 8 10.80 -26.81 -3.92
N ASP A 9 10.54 -26.93 -5.20
CA ASP A 9 11.57 -27.06 -6.22
C ASP A 9 12.16 -25.67 -6.49
N VAL A 10 13.50 -25.55 -6.36
CA VAL A 10 14.24 -24.31 -6.52
C VAL A 10 14.79 -24.24 -7.94
N ILE A 11 14.27 -23.33 -8.74
CA ILE A 11 14.52 -23.28 -10.18
C ILE A 11 15.14 -21.92 -10.54
N THR A 12 16.22 -21.91 -11.32
CA THR A 12 16.76 -20.67 -11.89
C THR A 12 15.90 -20.22 -13.07
N ALA A 13 15.54 -18.93 -13.10
CA ALA A 13 14.88 -18.32 -14.24
C ALA A 13 15.78 -18.34 -15.49
N HIS A 14 15.17 -18.40 -16.66
CA HIS A 14 15.86 -18.29 -17.92
C HIS A 14 15.02 -17.51 -18.92
N SER A 15 15.50 -16.32 -19.28
CA SER A 15 14.87 -15.42 -20.25
C SER A 15 15.89 -14.45 -20.85
N LYS A 16 15.53 -13.76 -21.91
CA LYS A 16 16.25 -12.58 -22.42
C LYS A 16 15.91 -11.35 -21.56
N ALA A 17 16.44 -10.19 -21.94
CA ALA A 17 16.05 -8.91 -21.35
C ALA A 17 14.60 -8.57 -21.75
N TYR A 18 13.89 -7.79 -20.93
CA TYR A 18 12.51 -7.39 -21.20
C TYR A 18 12.37 -6.66 -22.55
N SER A 19 13.36 -5.82 -22.88
CA SER A 19 13.41 -5.07 -24.15
C SER A 19 13.51 -5.94 -25.41
N ASP A 20 13.89 -7.21 -25.26
CA ASP A 20 14.04 -8.13 -26.38
C ASP A 20 12.74 -8.84 -26.77
N TYR A 21 11.68 -8.62 -25.98
CA TYR A 21 10.37 -9.23 -26.21
C TYR A 21 9.40 -8.24 -26.82
N THR A 22 8.51 -8.73 -27.65
CA THR A 22 7.32 -7.99 -28.08
C THR A 22 6.22 -8.05 -27.01
N THR A 23 5.29 -7.10 -27.06
CA THR A 23 4.13 -7.07 -26.17
C THR A 23 3.25 -8.31 -26.40
N GLY A 24 2.84 -8.95 -25.29
CA GLY A 24 2.06 -10.18 -25.33
C GLY A 24 1.15 -10.33 -24.09
N LYS A 25 0.88 -11.60 -23.71
CA LYS A 25 -0.06 -11.92 -22.62
C LYS A 25 0.61 -12.54 -21.39
N VAL A 26 1.89 -12.85 -21.43
CA VAL A 26 2.62 -13.49 -20.33
C VAL A 26 3.25 -12.43 -19.46
N ALA A 27 2.96 -12.43 -18.16
CA ALA A 27 3.52 -11.47 -17.21
C ALA A 27 5.05 -11.63 -17.13
N PHE A 28 5.80 -10.57 -17.38
CA PHE A 28 7.25 -10.56 -17.21
C PHE A 28 7.62 -10.03 -15.83
N ILE A 29 8.29 -10.89 -15.05
CA ILE A 29 8.65 -10.60 -13.67
C ILE A 29 10.12 -10.18 -13.59
N SER A 30 10.38 -9.05 -12.93
CA SER A 30 11.73 -8.52 -12.74
C SER A 30 12.08 -8.37 -11.25
N ASN A 31 13.33 -7.96 -10.98
CA ASN A 31 13.76 -7.64 -9.63
C ASN A 31 13.06 -6.34 -9.19
N GLY A 32 12.09 -6.46 -8.32
CA GLY A 32 11.33 -5.34 -7.78
C GLY A 32 10.17 -5.84 -6.94
N PHE A 33 9.76 -5.02 -5.99
CA PHE A 33 8.64 -5.33 -5.10
C PHE A 33 7.33 -4.68 -5.57
N TYR A 34 7.45 -3.57 -6.29
CA TYR A 34 6.29 -2.85 -6.83
C TYR A 34 5.55 -3.69 -7.87
N ASN A 35 4.24 -3.54 -7.90
CA ASN A 35 3.35 -4.25 -8.82
C ASN A 35 3.61 -5.77 -8.82
N ASN A 36 3.89 -6.34 -7.67
CA ASN A 36 4.21 -7.76 -7.49
C ASN A 36 5.39 -8.25 -8.38
N GLY A 37 6.34 -7.36 -8.72
CA GLY A 37 7.47 -7.62 -9.61
C GLY A 37 7.13 -7.62 -11.10
N VAL A 38 5.87 -7.44 -11.50
CA VAL A 38 5.44 -7.39 -12.90
C VAL A 38 5.82 -6.04 -13.51
N ILE A 39 6.66 -6.05 -14.55
CA ILE A 39 7.06 -4.85 -15.28
C ILE A 39 6.37 -4.70 -16.63
N GLY A 40 5.66 -5.72 -17.09
CA GLY A 40 4.90 -5.68 -18.33
C GLY A 40 4.46 -7.08 -18.75
N TYR A 41 3.91 -7.19 -19.95
CA TYR A 41 3.42 -8.43 -20.54
C TYR A 41 4.10 -8.65 -21.87
N VAL A 42 4.59 -9.87 -22.09
CA VAL A 42 5.42 -10.22 -23.27
C VAL A 42 4.88 -11.42 -24.03
N GLU A 43 5.31 -11.54 -25.28
CA GLU A 43 5.18 -12.76 -26.07
C GLU A 43 6.49 -13.56 -25.94
N PRO A 44 6.48 -14.73 -25.28
CA PRO A 44 7.68 -15.52 -25.05
C PRO A 44 8.23 -16.12 -26.36
N TYR A 45 9.56 -16.25 -26.46
CA TYR A 45 10.18 -17.07 -27.49
C TYR A 45 10.12 -18.57 -27.11
N ASP A 46 10.25 -19.46 -28.08
CA ASP A 46 10.17 -20.92 -27.89
C ASP A 46 11.14 -21.46 -26.82
N ASN A 47 12.29 -20.82 -26.64
CA ASN A 47 13.29 -21.19 -25.64
C ASN A 47 13.12 -20.47 -24.28
N SER A 48 12.08 -19.65 -24.12
CA SER A 48 11.78 -18.96 -22.88
C SER A 48 11.18 -19.92 -21.87
N LYS A 49 11.67 -19.88 -20.61
CA LYS A 49 11.14 -20.72 -19.54
C LYS A 49 9.92 -20.08 -18.88
N VAL A 50 8.76 -20.27 -19.50
CA VAL A 50 7.46 -19.83 -18.96
C VAL A 50 6.99 -20.82 -17.89
N PHE A 51 6.45 -20.29 -16.80
CA PHE A 51 5.85 -21.07 -15.72
C PHE A 51 4.33 -21.03 -15.85
N ASN A 52 3.72 -22.22 -15.92
CA ASN A 52 2.28 -22.41 -16.12
C ASN A 52 1.55 -22.88 -14.85
N GLN A 53 2.16 -22.71 -13.70
CA GLN A 53 1.57 -23.01 -12.39
C GLN A 53 1.94 -21.94 -11.38
N LEU A 54 1.20 -21.88 -10.28
CA LEU A 54 1.49 -20.94 -9.17
C LEU A 54 2.93 -21.14 -8.66
N GLY A 55 3.61 -20.04 -8.35
CA GLY A 55 4.96 -20.08 -7.81
C GLY A 55 5.36 -18.80 -7.13
N ILE A 56 6.48 -18.82 -6.43
CA ILE A 56 7.07 -17.64 -5.80
C ILE A 56 8.34 -17.26 -6.58
N CYS A 57 8.39 -16.03 -7.06
CA CYS A 57 9.62 -15.43 -7.59
C CYS A 57 10.39 -14.77 -6.45
N VAL A 58 11.69 -15.09 -6.34
CA VAL A 58 12.60 -14.51 -5.35
C VAL A 58 13.65 -13.68 -6.08
N SER A 59 13.71 -12.39 -5.80
CA SER A 59 14.65 -11.45 -6.41
C SER A 59 16.09 -11.66 -5.90
N ALA A 60 17.06 -11.03 -6.55
CA ALA A 60 18.46 -11.06 -6.12
C ALA A 60 18.66 -10.49 -4.70
N PHE A 61 17.77 -9.62 -4.23
CA PHE A 61 17.75 -9.06 -2.88
C PHE A 61 16.80 -9.80 -1.92
N CYS A 62 16.38 -11.01 -2.31
CA CYS A 62 15.49 -11.88 -1.53
C CYS A 62 14.09 -11.29 -1.32
N GLU A 63 13.57 -10.56 -2.28
CA GLU A 63 12.17 -10.15 -2.29
C GLU A 63 11.34 -11.25 -2.93
N ALA A 64 10.44 -11.82 -2.16
CA ALA A 64 9.57 -12.92 -2.58
C ALA A 64 8.19 -12.38 -2.96
N THR A 65 7.74 -12.73 -4.17
CA THR A 65 6.42 -12.35 -4.71
C THR A 65 5.72 -13.56 -5.30
N VAL A 66 4.42 -13.71 -5.03
CA VAL A 66 3.62 -14.84 -5.56
C VAL A 66 3.12 -14.51 -6.96
N GLN A 67 3.35 -15.42 -7.90
CA GLN A 67 2.99 -15.23 -9.30
C GLN A 67 1.88 -16.18 -9.74
N ARG A 68 0.90 -15.59 -10.42
CA ARG A 68 -0.16 -16.35 -11.12
C ARG A 68 0.32 -16.73 -12.52
N PRO A 69 0.04 -17.97 -12.97
CA PRO A 69 0.40 -18.39 -14.32
C PRO A 69 -0.46 -17.71 -15.41
N PRO A 70 0.06 -17.54 -16.64
CA PRO A 70 1.43 -17.79 -17.04
C PRO A 70 2.34 -16.61 -16.69
N PHE A 71 3.59 -16.92 -16.29
CA PHE A 71 4.58 -15.86 -16.05
C PHE A 71 5.99 -16.26 -16.52
N LEU A 72 6.77 -15.25 -16.91
CA LEU A 72 8.16 -15.38 -17.37
C LEU A 72 9.08 -14.54 -16.46
N PRO A 73 9.86 -15.17 -15.58
CA PRO A 73 10.76 -14.43 -14.71
C PRO A 73 12.06 -14.08 -15.42
N ARG A 74 12.61 -12.89 -15.13
CA ARG A 74 13.89 -12.41 -15.62
C ARG A 74 15.01 -13.39 -15.25
N GLY A 75 15.70 -13.89 -16.25
CA GLY A 75 16.75 -14.89 -16.10
C GLY A 75 18.11 -14.50 -16.66
N ASN A 76 18.24 -13.29 -17.22
CA ASN A 76 19.48 -12.83 -17.80
C ASN A 76 20.33 -12.02 -16.79
N GLY A 77 21.65 -12.11 -16.93
CA GLY A 77 22.62 -11.43 -16.10
C GLY A 77 22.78 -12.02 -14.69
N GLY A 78 23.70 -11.48 -13.90
CA GLY A 78 24.05 -11.99 -12.55
C GLY A 78 22.98 -11.80 -11.47
N SER A 79 21.88 -11.12 -11.80
CA SER A 79 20.75 -10.81 -10.88
C SER A 79 19.43 -11.44 -11.32
N GLY A 80 19.48 -12.59 -12.01
CA GLY A 80 18.28 -13.35 -12.38
C GLY A 80 17.47 -13.81 -11.18
N LEU A 81 16.15 -13.96 -11.36
CA LEU A 81 15.25 -14.45 -10.33
C LEU A 81 15.43 -15.95 -10.09
N THR A 82 15.17 -16.35 -8.85
CA THR A 82 14.99 -17.76 -8.50
C THR A 82 13.50 -18.01 -8.29
N VAL A 83 13.00 -19.10 -8.87
CA VAL A 83 11.58 -19.48 -8.79
C VAL A 83 11.43 -20.67 -7.84
N LEU A 84 10.48 -20.56 -6.93
CA LEU A 84 10.08 -21.64 -6.02
C LEU A 84 8.74 -22.19 -6.51
N ILE A 85 8.74 -23.45 -6.90
CA ILE A 85 7.54 -24.19 -7.31
C ILE A 85 7.17 -25.14 -6.19
N PRO A 86 5.94 -25.12 -5.68
CA PRO A 86 5.54 -26.00 -4.59
C PRO A 86 5.59 -27.47 -5.01
N LYS A 87 6.14 -28.33 -4.16
CA LYS A 87 6.20 -29.79 -4.38
C LYS A 87 4.87 -30.50 -4.11
N LYS A 88 3.98 -29.83 -3.37
CA LYS A 88 2.60 -30.25 -3.12
C LYS A 88 1.67 -29.16 -3.62
N GLU A 89 0.44 -29.51 -3.89
CA GLU A 89 -0.56 -28.53 -4.24
C GLU A 89 -0.72 -27.51 -3.10
N MET A 90 -0.56 -26.23 -3.43
CA MET A 90 -0.71 -25.08 -2.54
C MET A 90 -1.56 -24.03 -3.25
N ASP A 91 -2.48 -23.44 -2.55
CA ASP A 91 -3.26 -22.34 -3.07
C ASP A 91 -2.47 -21.00 -3.04
N TYR A 92 -3.09 -19.96 -3.57
CA TYR A 92 -2.47 -18.63 -3.66
C TYR A 92 -2.20 -18.04 -2.27
N ASP A 93 -3.11 -18.22 -1.33
CA ASP A 93 -3.02 -17.66 0.03
C ASP A 93 -1.94 -18.39 0.85
N GLU A 94 -1.80 -19.70 0.66
CA GLU A 94 -0.72 -20.47 1.26
C GLU A 94 0.65 -20.01 0.73
N LEU A 95 0.77 -19.76 -0.58
CA LEU A 95 1.99 -19.23 -1.17
C LEU A 95 2.29 -17.80 -0.70
N LEU A 96 1.27 -16.94 -0.49
CA LEU A 96 1.45 -15.62 0.10
C LEU A 96 2.04 -15.71 1.52
N ASN A 97 1.58 -16.65 2.33
CA ASN A 97 2.14 -16.89 3.66
C ASN A 97 3.63 -17.28 3.57
N TYR A 98 4.00 -18.19 2.67
CA TYR A 98 5.39 -18.56 2.47
C TYR A 98 6.24 -17.41 1.92
N ALA A 99 5.76 -16.63 0.98
CA ALA A 99 6.44 -15.42 0.50
C ALA A 99 6.67 -14.42 1.62
N SER A 100 5.67 -14.20 2.48
CA SER A 100 5.78 -13.37 3.67
C SER A 100 6.84 -13.88 4.65
N LEU A 101 6.91 -15.18 4.89
CA LEU A 101 7.95 -15.77 5.74
C LEU A 101 9.36 -15.58 5.16
N ILE A 102 9.54 -15.75 3.84
CA ILE A 102 10.80 -15.49 3.17
C ILE A 102 11.19 -14.01 3.36
N ASN A 103 10.27 -13.09 3.10
CA ASN A 103 10.50 -11.66 3.24
C ASN A 103 10.83 -11.24 4.69
N THR A 104 10.26 -11.90 5.68
CA THR A 104 10.46 -11.57 7.10
C THR A 104 11.72 -12.22 7.68
N PHE A 105 11.93 -13.52 7.43
CA PHE A 105 12.96 -14.31 8.14
C PHE A 105 14.26 -14.49 7.37
N ILE A 106 14.24 -14.31 6.04
CA ILE A 106 15.41 -14.59 5.19
C ILE A 106 15.94 -13.30 4.53
N LYS A 107 15.07 -12.39 4.06
CA LYS A 107 15.44 -11.21 3.26
C LYS A 107 16.59 -10.41 3.88
N TRP A 108 16.60 -10.19 5.18
CA TRP A 108 17.61 -9.40 5.87
C TRP A 108 19.04 -9.92 5.72
N ARG A 109 19.21 -11.20 5.33
CA ARG A 109 20.53 -11.85 5.11
C ARG A 109 21.14 -11.46 3.77
N TYR A 110 20.38 -10.82 2.89
CA TYR A 110 20.75 -10.58 1.50
C TYR A 110 20.75 -9.10 1.17
N SER A 111 21.80 -8.68 0.47
CA SER A 111 22.03 -7.30 0.05
C SER A 111 22.86 -7.29 -1.24
N TYR A 112 23.27 -6.11 -1.70
CA TYR A 112 24.09 -5.96 -2.91
C TYR A 112 25.37 -6.81 -2.88
N GLY A 113 26.05 -6.87 -1.74
CA GLY A 113 27.27 -7.69 -1.59
C GLY A 113 27.02 -9.19 -1.40
N ARG A 114 25.77 -9.60 -1.16
CA ARG A 114 25.36 -10.98 -0.94
C ARG A 114 24.00 -11.27 -1.55
N MET A 115 23.95 -11.34 -2.87
CA MET A 115 22.70 -11.62 -3.59
C MET A 115 22.23 -13.06 -3.44
N VAL A 116 20.91 -13.26 -3.48
CA VAL A 116 20.31 -14.59 -3.58
C VAL A 116 20.68 -15.25 -4.90
N ASN A 117 20.95 -16.54 -4.82
CA ASN A 117 20.96 -17.45 -5.95
C ASN A 117 20.36 -18.80 -5.52
N LYS A 118 20.15 -19.67 -6.49
CA LYS A 118 19.58 -21.01 -6.28
C LYS A 118 20.26 -21.78 -5.15
N GLU A 119 21.61 -21.82 -5.12
CA GLU A 119 22.35 -22.63 -4.17
C GLU A 119 22.35 -22.04 -2.75
N ARG A 120 22.26 -20.72 -2.62
CA ARG A 120 22.09 -20.06 -1.33
C ARG A 120 20.68 -20.27 -0.79
N LEU A 121 19.66 -20.12 -1.66
CA LEU A 121 18.27 -20.26 -1.26
C LEU A 121 17.92 -21.71 -0.84
N LYS A 122 18.52 -22.71 -1.47
CA LYS A 122 18.38 -24.13 -1.06
C LYS A 122 18.84 -24.42 0.37
N LYS A 123 19.74 -23.61 0.92
CA LYS A 123 20.29 -23.77 2.28
C LYS A 123 19.46 -23.04 3.34
N GLU A 124 18.46 -22.27 2.90
CA GLU A 124 17.62 -21.51 3.81
C GLU A 124 16.48 -22.37 4.38
N SER A 125 16.09 -22.02 5.59
CA SER A 125 14.93 -22.60 6.25
C SER A 125 14.02 -21.49 6.80
N ILE A 126 12.74 -21.77 6.83
CA ILE A 126 11.69 -20.86 7.29
C ILE A 126 10.90 -21.51 8.44
N PRO A 127 10.23 -20.72 9.27
CA PRO A 127 9.31 -21.24 10.27
C PRO A 127 8.23 -22.13 9.64
N ASP A 128 7.79 -23.15 10.35
CA ASP A 128 6.69 -24.00 9.92
C ASP A 128 5.37 -23.23 10.03
N LEU A 129 4.62 -23.11 8.93
CA LEU A 129 3.31 -22.46 8.90
C LEU A 129 2.34 -23.04 9.94
N LYS A 130 2.37 -24.36 10.18
CA LYS A 130 1.50 -24.98 11.19
C LYS A 130 1.79 -24.47 12.61
N GLN A 131 3.05 -24.18 12.92
CA GLN A 131 3.43 -23.61 14.21
C GLN A 131 3.04 -22.14 14.31
N ILE A 132 3.21 -21.37 13.23
CA ILE A 132 2.82 -19.97 13.17
C ILE A 132 1.31 -19.81 13.21
N ASN A 133 0.57 -20.58 12.43
CA ASN A 133 -0.89 -20.54 12.44
C ASN A 133 -1.46 -20.89 13.82
N LYS A 134 -0.83 -21.79 14.57
CA LYS A 134 -1.23 -22.10 15.95
C LYS A 134 -0.99 -20.94 16.92
N LEU A 135 0.05 -20.12 16.68
CA LEU A 135 0.40 -18.98 17.52
C LEU A 135 -0.41 -17.72 17.18
N TYR A 136 -0.77 -17.53 15.92
CA TYR A 136 -1.35 -16.28 15.41
C TYR A 136 -2.80 -16.39 14.95
N SER A 137 -3.32 -17.59 14.63
CA SER A 137 -4.70 -17.74 14.14
C SER A 137 -5.73 -17.15 15.09
N ASN A 138 -5.58 -17.37 16.39
CA ASN A 138 -6.49 -16.81 17.40
C ASN A 138 -6.37 -15.29 17.57
N LYS A 139 -5.22 -14.71 17.29
CA LYS A 139 -5.01 -13.24 17.36
C LYS A 139 -5.41 -12.55 16.05
N ILE A 140 -5.07 -13.13 14.91
CA ILE A 140 -5.41 -12.55 13.60
C ILE A 140 -6.91 -12.62 13.37
N ASP A 141 -7.57 -13.73 13.66
CA ASP A 141 -9.04 -13.87 13.55
C ASP A 141 -9.80 -12.92 14.49
N SER A 142 -9.20 -12.52 15.62
CA SER A 142 -9.75 -11.51 16.52
C SER A 142 -9.48 -10.07 16.07
N LEU A 143 -8.38 -9.85 15.34
CA LEU A 143 -8.01 -8.53 14.81
C LEU A 143 -8.74 -8.21 13.48
N PHE A 144 -9.04 -9.23 12.70
CA PHE A 144 -9.75 -9.11 11.42
C PHE A 144 -11.04 -9.92 11.46
N PRO A 145 -12.13 -9.36 11.99
CA PRO A 145 -13.42 -10.05 11.95
C PRO A 145 -13.73 -10.46 10.51
N LYS A 146 -14.19 -11.69 10.32
CA LYS A 146 -14.56 -12.29 9.02
C LYS A 146 -15.80 -11.62 8.42
N GLU A 147 -15.84 -10.31 8.40
CA GLU A 147 -16.92 -9.57 7.76
C GLU A 147 -16.71 -9.63 6.24
N LYS A 148 -17.62 -10.30 5.57
CA LYS A 148 -17.72 -10.22 4.11
C LYS A 148 -18.14 -8.80 3.74
N ASN A 149 -17.49 -8.23 2.73
CA ASN A 149 -17.94 -6.97 2.13
C ASN A 149 -19.44 -7.07 1.80
N LYS A 150 -20.27 -6.26 2.43
CA LYS A 150 -21.67 -6.16 2.03
C LYS A 150 -21.72 -5.41 0.71
N ILE A 151 -22.38 -6.02 -0.28
CA ILE A 151 -22.61 -5.35 -1.56
C ILE A 151 -23.70 -4.31 -1.31
N ILE A 152 -23.35 -3.04 -1.42
CA ILE A 152 -24.29 -1.92 -1.40
C ILE A 152 -24.65 -1.59 -2.84
N LYS A 153 -25.93 -1.56 -3.16
CA LYS A 153 -26.40 -1.07 -4.46
C LYS A 153 -26.16 0.44 -4.51
N THR A 154 -25.31 0.86 -5.43
CA THR A 154 -24.91 2.28 -5.61
C THR A 154 -25.72 3.00 -6.69
N ASP A 155 -26.52 2.28 -7.48
CA ASP A 155 -27.22 2.81 -8.65
C ASP A 155 -28.26 3.90 -8.33
N SER A 156 -28.70 3.96 -7.07
CA SER A 156 -29.68 4.96 -6.61
C SER A 156 -29.08 6.12 -5.82
N ILE A 157 -27.73 6.17 -5.68
CA ILE A 157 -27.07 7.20 -4.88
C ILE A 157 -26.97 8.48 -5.71
N LYS A 158 -27.61 9.55 -5.25
CA LYS A 158 -27.48 10.88 -5.83
C LYS A 158 -26.12 11.47 -5.43
N LEU A 159 -25.35 11.92 -6.41
CA LEU A 159 -24.07 12.58 -6.21
C LEU A 159 -24.18 14.06 -6.56
N LYS A 160 -23.51 14.92 -5.78
CA LYS A 160 -23.39 16.36 -6.06
C LYS A 160 -21.91 16.77 -5.96
N PRO A 161 -21.43 17.66 -6.87
CA PRO A 161 -20.10 18.22 -6.77
C PRO A 161 -20.01 19.24 -5.63
N PHE A 162 -18.91 19.19 -4.88
CA PHE A 162 -18.54 20.16 -3.84
C PHE A 162 -17.12 20.66 -4.07
N SER A 163 -16.92 21.97 -3.97
CA SER A 163 -15.58 22.53 -3.90
C SER A 163 -14.94 22.14 -2.57
N ILE A 164 -13.68 21.75 -2.58
CA ILE A 164 -12.95 21.38 -1.36
C ILE A 164 -12.97 22.52 -0.32
N THR A 165 -12.91 23.77 -0.77
CA THR A 165 -12.94 24.96 0.07
C THR A 165 -14.29 25.26 0.72
N THR A 166 -15.37 24.62 0.28
CA THR A 166 -16.67 24.68 0.96
C THR A 166 -16.79 23.69 2.10
N LEU A 167 -15.86 22.77 2.21
CA LEU A 167 -15.85 21.69 3.20
C LEU A 167 -14.73 21.84 4.21
N PHE A 168 -13.58 22.40 3.78
CA PHE A 168 -12.37 22.51 4.57
C PHE A 168 -11.72 23.88 4.45
N ASP A 169 -11.15 24.34 5.56
CA ASP A 169 -10.11 25.36 5.52
C ASP A 169 -8.76 24.72 5.14
N LEU A 170 -7.96 25.47 4.39
CA LEU A 170 -6.71 24.99 3.81
C LEU A 170 -5.53 25.79 4.35
N GLU A 171 -4.55 25.10 4.94
CA GLU A 171 -3.33 25.72 5.43
C GLU A 171 -2.10 25.00 4.84
N HIS A 172 -0.97 25.71 4.77
CA HIS A 172 0.32 25.04 4.55
C HIS A 172 0.88 24.54 5.88
N GLY A 173 1.56 23.41 5.84
CA GLY A 173 2.43 23.01 6.95
C GLY A 173 3.60 24.00 7.11
N ASP A 174 4.34 23.83 8.19
CA ASP A 174 5.43 24.72 8.57
C ASP A 174 6.72 24.37 7.83
N PHE A 175 7.57 25.37 7.57
CA PHE A 175 8.85 25.17 6.93
C PHE A 175 9.88 24.64 7.95
N HIS A 176 10.10 23.32 7.94
CA HIS A 176 11.16 22.64 8.70
C HIS A 176 11.80 21.55 7.85
N SER A 177 13.13 21.54 7.83
CA SER A 177 13.88 20.42 7.27
C SER A 177 13.82 19.24 8.24
N LEU A 178 13.45 18.07 7.77
CA LEU A 178 13.42 16.86 8.61
C LEU A 178 14.80 16.52 9.21
N ASN A 179 15.89 16.93 8.55
CA ASN A 179 17.24 16.69 9.03
C ASN A 179 17.63 17.58 10.23
N ASP A 180 16.89 18.67 10.44
CA ASP A 180 17.13 19.65 11.49
C ASP A 180 16.20 19.42 12.70
N LEU A 181 15.37 18.40 12.66
CA LEU A 181 14.45 18.07 13.74
C LEU A 181 15.03 16.99 14.67
N ASP A 182 14.93 17.22 15.97
CA ASP A 182 15.24 16.21 16.99
C ASP A 182 14.19 15.11 17.03
N GLU A 183 14.60 13.89 17.32
CA GLU A 183 13.68 12.78 17.58
C GLU A 183 12.68 13.11 18.68
N GLY A 184 11.44 12.67 18.53
CA GLY A 184 10.38 12.98 19.49
C GLY A 184 9.13 12.13 19.30
N ASN A 185 8.00 12.61 19.80
CA ASN A 185 6.77 11.81 19.89
C ASN A 185 5.68 12.20 18.89
N TYR A 186 5.86 13.29 18.12
CA TYR A 186 4.84 13.73 17.18
C TYR A 186 5.06 13.13 15.79
N PRO A 187 4.04 12.44 15.23
CA PRO A 187 4.08 12.08 13.82
C PRO A 187 4.33 13.34 12.99
N THR A 188 5.31 13.28 12.11
CA THR A 188 5.65 14.40 11.23
C THR A 188 5.28 14.06 9.80
N ILE A 189 4.31 14.79 9.29
CA ILE A 189 3.76 14.56 7.95
C ILE A 189 4.60 15.32 6.93
N SER A 190 4.96 14.61 5.85
CA SER A 190 5.70 15.17 4.73
C SER A 190 5.14 14.64 3.41
N ARG A 191 5.80 14.96 2.27
CA ARG A 191 5.41 14.53 0.92
C ARG A 191 5.65 13.04 0.63
N ILE A 192 5.36 12.17 1.59
CA ILE A 192 5.53 10.72 1.47
C ILE A 192 4.22 10.09 1.03
N GLU A 193 4.28 9.20 0.05
CA GLU A 193 3.13 8.53 -0.58
C GLU A 193 2.65 7.29 0.19
N TYR A 194 3.34 6.89 1.24
CA TYR A 194 3.06 5.70 2.06
C TYR A 194 3.08 6.07 3.55
N ASN A 195 2.84 5.08 4.41
CA ASN A 195 2.85 5.24 5.88
C ASN A 195 1.98 6.43 6.37
N ASN A 196 0.81 6.62 5.76
CA ASN A 196 -0.10 7.75 6.06
C ASN A 196 0.55 9.14 5.95
N GLY A 197 1.61 9.28 5.12
CA GLY A 197 2.37 10.51 4.97
C GLY A 197 3.38 10.77 6.08
N ILE A 198 3.53 9.86 7.05
CA ILE A 198 4.41 10.01 8.21
C ILE A 198 5.86 9.73 7.81
N ALA A 199 6.69 10.77 7.85
CA ALA A 199 8.13 10.68 7.58
C ALA A 199 8.93 10.13 8.77
N GLY A 200 8.45 10.35 9.97
CA GLY A 200 9.07 9.95 11.23
C GLY A 200 8.36 10.57 12.42
N TYR A 201 8.94 10.41 13.59
CA TYR A 201 8.45 11.00 14.83
C TYR A 201 9.50 11.95 15.38
N TYR A 202 9.12 13.23 15.52
CA TYR A 202 10.03 14.30 15.91
C TYR A 202 9.46 15.14 17.06
N SER A 203 10.33 15.89 17.70
CA SER A 203 9.95 16.92 18.66
C SER A 203 9.34 18.11 17.93
N LYS A 204 8.28 18.70 18.48
CA LYS A 204 7.67 19.87 17.90
C LYS A 204 8.60 21.09 18.06
N PRO A 205 9.06 21.73 16.98
CA PRO A 205 9.77 23.00 17.05
C PRO A 205 8.91 24.07 17.75
N GLU A 206 9.55 25.04 18.40
CA GLU A 206 8.84 26.08 19.16
C GLU A 206 7.80 26.82 18.32
N ASN A 207 8.16 27.16 17.08
CA ASN A 207 7.32 27.90 16.16
C ASN A 207 6.47 27.05 15.23
N ALA A 208 6.49 25.72 15.38
CA ALA A 208 5.67 24.84 14.54
C ALA A 208 4.24 24.73 15.06
N MET A 209 3.29 24.63 14.13
CA MET A 209 1.89 24.34 14.45
C MET A 209 1.75 22.87 14.87
N LEU A 210 1.00 22.62 15.92
CA LEU A 210 0.53 21.28 16.26
C LEU A 210 -0.91 21.14 15.79
N TYR A 211 -1.09 20.29 14.79
CA TYR A 211 -2.42 20.06 14.19
C TYR A 211 -3.21 19.03 15.00
N GLU A 212 -4.51 19.24 15.07
CA GLU A 212 -5.45 18.34 15.74
C GLU A 212 -5.77 17.12 14.87
N PRO A 213 -6.17 15.98 15.47
CA PRO A 213 -6.66 14.83 14.74
C PRO A 213 -7.94 15.15 13.95
N LEU A 214 -8.34 14.23 13.06
CA LEU A 214 -9.48 14.33 12.17
C LEU A 214 -9.38 15.45 11.13
N THR A 215 -8.17 15.84 10.80
CA THR A 215 -7.84 16.69 9.65
C THR A 215 -7.29 15.82 8.51
N LEU A 216 -7.30 16.35 7.29
CA LEU A 216 -6.70 15.67 6.14
C LEU A 216 -5.39 16.35 5.77
N THR A 217 -4.45 15.59 5.27
CA THR A 217 -3.17 16.12 4.74
C THR A 217 -3.03 15.75 3.28
N VAL A 218 -2.52 16.67 2.46
CA VAL A 218 -2.32 16.47 1.02
C VAL A 218 -0.89 16.82 0.66
N SER A 219 -0.18 15.90 0.02
CA SER A 219 1.15 16.16 -0.54
C SER A 219 1.08 17.21 -1.65
N THR A 220 1.87 18.28 -1.56
CA THR A 220 1.94 19.30 -2.63
C THR A 220 2.61 18.78 -3.90
N VAL A 221 3.32 17.65 -3.83
CA VAL A 221 4.04 17.07 -4.96
C VAL A 221 3.14 16.11 -5.75
N THR A 222 2.51 15.16 -5.07
CA THR A 222 1.80 14.03 -5.69
C THR A 222 0.29 14.08 -5.52
N GLY A 223 -0.20 14.94 -4.61
CA GLY A 223 -1.63 15.04 -4.29
C GLY A 223 -2.16 13.87 -3.44
N ASP A 224 -1.27 13.03 -2.90
CA ASP A 224 -1.68 11.97 -1.98
C ASP A 224 -2.30 12.55 -0.73
N CYS A 225 -3.52 12.11 -0.42
CA CYS A 225 -4.33 12.58 0.69
C CYS A 225 -4.45 11.50 1.76
N PHE A 226 -4.28 11.91 3.03
CA PHE A 226 -4.38 11.02 4.18
C PHE A 226 -5.22 11.65 5.29
N LEU A 227 -6.01 10.84 5.99
CA LEU A 227 -6.69 11.23 7.22
C LEU A 227 -5.75 11.02 8.41
N GLN A 228 -5.54 12.08 9.18
CA GLN A 228 -4.71 12.03 10.39
C GLN A 228 -5.58 11.74 11.63
N LEU A 229 -5.16 10.74 12.39
CA LEU A 229 -5.91 10.26 13.56
C LEU A 229 -5.28 10.68 14.89
N ASP A 230 -4.05 11.18 14.87
CA ASP A 230 -3.31 11.67 16.04
C ASP A 230 -2.93 13.14 15.84
N LYS A 231 -2.51 13.82 16.91
CA LYS A 231 -1.89 15.14 16.81
C LYS A 231 -0.55 15.02 16.09
N TYR A 232 -0.28 15.93 15.18
CA TYR A 232 0.90 15.85 14.31
C TYR A 232 1.47 17.24 13.98
N ILE A 233 2.69 17.25 13.47
CA ILE A 233 3.29 18.41 12.78
C ILE A 233 3.42 18.11 11.29
N ALA A 234 3.39 19.14 10.45
CA ALA A 234 3.46 19.00 9.01
C ALA A 234 4.53 19.89 8.40
N THR A 235 5.25 19.38 7.38
CA THR A 235 6.23 20.18 6.63
C THR A 235 5.53 21.08 5.60
N ASP A 236 6.24 22.09 5.09
CA ASP A 236 5.76 23.05 4.09
C ASP A 236 5.26 22.42 2.78
N ASN A 237 5.69 21.19 2.49
CA ASN A 237 5.26 20.42 1.31
C ASN A 237 3.95 19.66 1.52
N VAL A 238 3.18 20.04 2.54
CA VAL A 238 1.88 19.46 2.88
C VAL A 238 0.84 20.58 2.96
N VAL A 239 -0.34 20.35 2.38
CA VAL A 239 -1.53 21.16 2.65
C VAL A 239 -2.37 20.44 3.69
N VAL A 240 -2.68 21.10 4.78
CA VAL A 240 -3.57 20.63 5.84
C VAL A 240 -4.99 21.13 5.56
N LEU A 241 -5.96 20.23 5.67
CA LEU A 241 -7.37 20.51 5.45
C LEU A 241 -8.10 20.32 6.79
N THR A 242 -8.51 21.42 7.39
CA THR A 242 -9.30 21.41 8.62
C THR A 242 -10.80 21.47 8.26
N PRO A 243 -11.63 20.52 8.70
CA PRO A 243 -13.06 20.56 8.42
C PRO A 243 -13.73 21.83 8.91
N LEU A 244 -14.54 22.52 8.08
CA LEU A 244 -15.29 23.72 8.46
C LEU A 244 -16.46 23.42 9.42
N ARG A 245 -16.83 22.15 9.53
CA ARG A 245 -17.78 21.63 10.51
C ARG A 245 -17.38 20.20 10.90
N PRO A 246 -17.83 19.70 12.04
CA PRO A 246 -17.66 18.28 12.36
C PRO A 246 -18.26 17.38 11.28
N PHE A 247 -17.52 16.37 10.86
CA PHE A 247 -17.97 15.27 10.00
C PHE A 247 -17.87 13.95 10.73
N GLU A 248 -18.73 13.02 10.36
CA GLU A 248 -18.52 11.61 10.72
C GLU A 248 -17.18 11.11 10.17
N ILE A 249 -16.49 10.29 10.95
CA ILE A 249 -15.16 9.78 10.56
C ILE A 249 -15.22 9.03 9.24
N ALA A 250 -16.29 8.26 9.01
CA ALA A 250 -16.54 7.60 7.73
C ALA A 250 -16.60 8.59 6.56
N THR A 251 -17.14 9.80 6.79
CA THR A 251 -17.17 10.87 5.79
C THR A 251 -15.78 11.38 5.48
N LEU A 252 -14.93 11.57 6.49
CA LEU A 252 -13.53 11.99 6.27
C LEU A 252 -12.76 10.92 5.49
N PHE A 253 -12.92 9.64 5.78
CA PHE A 253 -12.33 8.55 4.98
C PHE A 253 -12.83 8.57 3.53
N PHE A 254 -14.14 8.79 3.35
CA PHE A 254 -14.72 8.87 2.00
C PHE A 254 -14.17 10.07 1.22
N VAL A 255 -14.08 11.24 1.85
CA VAL A 255 -13.47 12.45 1.26
C VAL A 255 -12.00 12.19 0.89
N THR A 256 -11.22 11.59 1.79
CA THR A 256 -9.82 11.19 1.51
C THR A 256 -9.73 10.34 0.24
N MET A 257 -10.62 9.36 0.10
CA MET A 257 -10.67 8.51 -1.09
C MET A 257 -11.05 9.31 -2.36
N MET A 258 -12.00 10.24 -2.24
CA MET A 258 -12.43 11.07 -3.39
C MET A 258 -11.33 12.06 -3.81
N VAL A 259 -10.58 12.65 -2.87
CA VAL A 259 -9.41 13.48 -3.16
C VAL A 259 -8.33 12.64 -3.85
N ASN A 260 -8.04 11.44 -3.36
CA ASN A 260 -7.07 10.54 -3.97
C ASN A 260 -7.44 10.11 -5.41
N LYS A 261 -8.73 10.10 -5.77
CA LYS A 261 -9.14 9.89 -7.17
C LYS A 261 -8.73 11.02 -8.10
N GLU A 262 -8.53 12.23 -7.58
CA GLU A 262 -8.10 13.40 -8.34
C GLU A 262 -6.56 13.51 -8.43
N LYS A 263 -5.79 12.67 -7.75
CA LYS A 263 -4.32 12.78 -7.70
C LYS A 263 -3.65 12.61 -9.07
N TRP A 264 -4.28 11.97 -10.04
CA TRP A 264 -3.81 11.87 -11.42
C TRP A 264 -3.52 13.23 -12.07
N ARG A 265 -4.11 14.30 -11.53
CA ARG A 265 -3.89 15.69 -11.98
C ARG A 265 -2.52 16.22 -11.58
N TRP A 266 -1.85 15.58 -10.62
CA TRP A 266 -0.67 16.08 -9.94
C TRP A 266 0.54 15.18 -10.16
N MET A 267 1.69 15.78 -10.36
CA MET A 267 2.99 15.12 -10.48
C MET A 267 4.10 16.14 -10.26
N TYR A 268 5.34 15.72 -10.22
CA TYR A 268 6.49 16.60 -9.97
C TYR A 268 6.49 17.88 -10.86
N GLY A 269 6.21 17.76 -12.14
CA GLY A 269 6.10 18.91 -13.07
C GLY A 269 4.81 19.71 -12.97
N ARG A 270 3.81 19.22 -12.22
CA ARG A 270 2.51 19.87 -12.01
C ARG A 270 2.08 19.69 -10.55
N GLN A 271 2.78 20.40 -9.66
CA GLN A 271 2.60 20.25 -8.23
C GLN A 271 1.23 20.75 -7.74
N CYS A 272 0.74 20.10 -6.67
CA CYS A 272 -0.52 20.35 -6.00
C CYS A 272 -0.41 21.45 -4.95
N TYR A 273 -0.01 22.65 -5.37
CA TYR A 273 0.04 23.77 -4.44
C TYR A 273 -1.34 24.12 -3.88
N LYS A 274 -1.39 24.68 -2.67
CA LYS A 274 -2.61 25.07 -1.96
C LYS A 274 -3.59 25.83 -2.88
N THR A 275 -3.13 26.83 -3.62
CA THR A 275 -3.95 27.63 -4.54
C THR A 275 -4.56 26.81 -5.68
N LYS A 276 -3.82 25.84 -6.22
CA LYS A 276 -4.32 24.94 -7.25
C LYS A 276 -5.26 23.88 -6.65
N PHE A 277 -4.90 23.33 -5.49
CA PHE A 277 -5.71 22.35 -4.78
C PHE A 277 -7.06 22.91 -4.37
N ALA A 278 -7.12 24.20 -3.99
CA ALA A 278 -8.35 24.91 -3.65
C ALA A 278 -9.44 24.84 -4.76
N SER A 279 -9.04 24.65 -6.01
CA SER A 279 -9.96 24.46 -7.14
C SER A 279 -10.45 23.01 -7.31
N THR A 280 -10.08 22.11 -6.42
CA THR A 280 -10.49 20.70 -6.48
C THR A 280 -11.98 20.57 -6.17
N ILE A 281 -12.67 19.82 -7.03
CA ILE A 281 -14.08 19.48 -6.87
C ILE A 281 -14.19 17.97 -6.66
N ILE A 282 -14.91 17.56 -5.64
CA ILE A 282 -15.18 16.14 -5.37
C ILE A 282 -16.69 15.90 -5.37
N SER A 283 -17.11 14.72 -5.78
CA SER A 283 -18.52 14.33 -5.78
C SER A 283 -18.85 13.52 -4.53
N LEU A 284 -19.85 13.95 -3.77
CA LEU A 284 -20.29 13.29 -2.55
C LEU A 284 -21.76 12.88 -2.65
N PRO A 285 -22.17 11.78 -1.98
CA PRO A 285 -23.55 11.41 -1.81
C PRO A 285 -24.36 12.53 -1.12
N VAL A 286 -25.56 12.79 -1.62
CA VAL A 286 -26.45 13.81 -1.05
C VAL A 286 -27.86 13.26 -0.80
N THR A 287 -28.50 13.86 0.20
CA THR A 287 -29.93 13.68 0.48
C THR A 287 -30.79 14.34 -0.61
N ASP A 288 -32.09 14.11 -0.58
CA ASP A 288 -33.03 14.80 -1.49
C ASP A 288 -33.03 16.32 -1.35
N LYS A 289 -32.57 16.82 -0.19
CA LYS A 289 -32.39 18.27 0.05
C LYS A 289 -31.07 18.82 -0.49
N GLY A 290 -30.21 17.97 -1.04
CA GLY A 290 -28.89 18.34 -1.57
C GLY A 290 -27.80 18.55 -0.51
N GLU A 291 -28.03 18.12 0.73
CA GLU A 291 -27.07 18.09 1.83
C GLU A 291 -26.24 16.80 1.75
N ILE A 292 -25.01 16.80 2.29
CA ILE A 292 -24.16 15.58 2.34
C ILE A 292 -24.87 14.49 3.13
N ASP A 293 -25.05 13.34 2.51
CA ASP A 293 -25.68 12.16 3.12
C ASP A 293 -24.63 11.32 3.86
N GLU A 294 -24.28 11.76 5.06
CA GLU A 294 -23.31 11.06 5.91
C GLU A 294 -23.77 9.65 6.31
N LYS A 295 -25.09 9.38 6.33
CA LYS A 295 -25.64 8.04 6.62
C LYS A 295 -25.33 7.06 5.49
N THR A 296 -25.56 7.47 4.24
CA THR A 296 -25.21 6.67 3.05
C THR A 296 -23.71 6.46 2.97
N ILE A 297 -22.91 7.52 3.19
CA ILE A 297 -21.44 7.43 3.22
C ILE A 297 -20.98 6.44 4.30
N THR A 298 -21.49 6.55 5.52
CA THR A 298 -21.15 5.62 6.62
C THR A 298 -21.52 4.18 6.26
N SER A 299 -22.67 3.96 5.62
CA SER A 299 -23.06 2.64 5.15
C SER A 299 -22.07 2.08 4.12
N ILE A 300 -21.63 2.90 3.16
CA ILE A 300 -20.62 2.50 2.14
C ILE A 300 -19.29 2.15 2.79
N VAL A 301 -18.77 3.02 3.65
CA VAL A 301 -17.46 2.84 4.30
C VAL A 301 -17.50 1.65 5.26
N SER A 302 -18.54 1.54 6.08
CA SER A 302 -18.69 0.45 7.05
C SER A 302 -18.90 -0.93 6.41
N SER A 303 -19.29 -0.98 5.14
CA SER A 303 -19.39 -2.23 4.38
C SER A 303 -18.04 -2.78 3.93
N ARG A 304 -16.97 -2.01 4.07
CA ARG A 304 -15.64 -2.38 3.59
C ARG A 304 -14.88 -3.17 4.63
N TRP A 305 -14.14 -4.15 4.13
CA TRP A 305 -13.21 -4.90 4.95
C TRP A 305 -12.24 -3.96 5.68
N GLY A 306 -12.03 -4.24 6.96
CA GLY A 306 -11.15 -3.45 7.83
C GLY A 306 -11.84 -2.29 8.58
N TRP A 307 -13.08 -1.90 8.22
CA TRP A 307 -13.78 -0.82 8.92
C TRP A 307 -13.99 -1.10 10.40
N ALA A 308 -14.38 -2.33 10.77
CA ALA A 308 -14.59 -2.69 12.16
C ALA A 308 -13.31 -2.50 13.01
N PHE A 309 -12.15 -2.83 12.44
CA PHE A 309 -10.85 -2.61 13.08
C PHE A 309 -10.55 -1.11 13.24
N ILE A 310 -10.68 -0.34 12.16
CA ILE A 310 -10.44 1.12 12.16
C ILE A 310 -11.40 1.80 13.14
N ASN A 311 -12.69 1.48 13.09
CA ASN A 311 -13.70 2.06 13.96
C ASN A 311 -13.46 1.72 15.46
N SER A 312 -13.00 0.49 15.75
CA SER A 312 -12.60 0.10 17.10
C SER A 312 -11.39 0.89 17.61
N TYR A 313 -10.38 1.07 16.77
CA TYR A 313 -9.21 1.91 17.08
C TYR A 313 -9.63 3.35 17.36
N ILE A 314 -10.42 3.95 16.47
CA ILE A 314 -10.89 5.33 16.58
C ILE A 314 -11.65 5.55 17.90
N ARG A 315 -12.63 4.68 18.21
CA ARG A 315 -13.41 4.79 19.46
C ARG A 315 -12.56 4.68 20.71
N LYS A 316 -11.41 4.01 20.64
CA LYS A 316 -10.53 3.84 21.78
C LYS A 316 -9.60 5.03 22.01
N TYR A 317 -9.11 5.65 20.94
CA TYR A 317 -8.02 6.63 20.99
C TYR A 317 -8.45 8.05 20.62
N ILE A 318 -9.53 8.21 19.86
CA ILE A 318 -10.07 9.52 19.47
C ILE A 318 -11.40 9.72 20.21
N LYS A 319 -11.34 10.46 21.29
CA LYS A 319 -12.53 10.84 22.09
C LYS A 319 -13.02 12.21 21.71
#